data_7fbee422d46068e0feef2c7721ef8bb7
#
_entry.id   7fbee422d46068e0feef2c7721ef8bb7
#
_cell.length_a   1.000
_cell.length_b   1.000
_cell.length_c   1.000
_cell.angle_alpha   90.00
_cell.angle_beta   90.00
_cell.angle_gamma   90.00
#
_symmetry.space_group_name_H-M   'P 1'
#
loop_
_entity.id
_entity.type
_entity.pdbx_description
1 polymer ?
#
loop_
_entity_poly.entity_id
_entity_poly.type
_entity_poly.pdbx_seq_one_letter_code
_entity_poly.pdbx_strand_id
1 'polypeptide(L)'
;MSYKIMAINAGSSSLKFQLLEMPQGDMLCQGLIERIGMADAQVTIKTHSQKWQETVPVADHRDAVTLLLEKLLGYQIINSLRDIDGVGHRVAHGGEFFKDSTLVTDETLVQIERLAELAPLHNPVNALGIHVFRQLLPDAPSVAVFDTAFHQTLDEPAYIYPLPWHYYAELGIRRYGFHGTSHKYVSGVLAEKLGVPLSALRVICCHLGNGSSICAIKNGRSVNTSMGFTPQSGVMMGTRSGDIDPSILPWIAQRESKTPQQLNQLLNNESGLLGVSGVSSDYRDVEQAANTGNRQAKLALTLFAERIRATIGSYIMQMGGLDALVFTGGIGENSARARSAVCHNLQFLGLAVDEEKNQRNATFIQTENALVKVAVINTNEELMIAQDVMRIALPATEGLCVPA
;
A
#
# COMPACT_ATOMS: atom_id res chain seq x y z
N MET A 1 -13.54 26.75 2.58
CA MET A 1 -13.25 26.65 1.14
C MET A 1 -13.19 25.16 0.81
N SER A 2 -13.70 24.76 -0.34
CA SER A 2 -13.61 23.40 -0.85
C SER A 2 -12.53 23.37 -1.94
N TYR A 3 -11.75 22.29 -2.00
CA TYR A 3 -10.69 22.09 -2.97
C TYR A 3 -10.90 20.77 -3.71
N LYS A 4 -10.71 20.76 -5.01
CA LYS A 4 -10.74 19.52 -5.81
C LYS A 4 -9.31 19.00 -6.01
N ILE A 5 -9.01 17.88 -5.39
CA ILE A 5 -7.68 17.28 -5.42
C ILE A 5 -7.71 15.97 -6.18
N MET A 6 -6.78 15.83 -7.10
CA MET A 6 -6.60 14.61 -7.86
C MET A 6 -5.49 13.75 -7.24
N ALA A 7 -5.83 12.52 -6.85
CA ALA A 7 -4.88 11.51 -6.39
C ALA A 7 -4.56 10.55 -7.53
N ILE A 8 -3.27 10.37 -7.83
CA ILE A 8 -2.76 9.63 -8.98
C ILE A 8 -1.85 8.47 -8.54
N ASN A 9 -2.05 7.33 -9.16
CA ASN A 9 -1.16 6.19 -9.09
C ASN A 9 -0.84 5.71 -10.51
N ALA A 10 0.33 6.08 -11.02
CA ALA A 10 0.84 5.69 -12.32
C ALA A 10 1.64 4.38 -12.22
N GLY A 11 1.14 3.32 -12.85
CA GLY A 11 1.83 2.04 -13.04
C GLY A 11 2.42 1.93 -14.44
N SER A 12 3.20 0.87 -14.72
CA SER A 12 3.91 0.67 -15.99
C SER A 12 2.98 0.67 -17.23
N SER A 13 1.78 0.15 -17.09
CA SER A 13 0.77 0.08 -18.16
C SER A 13 -0.61 0.53 -17.69
N SER A 14 -0.69 1.29 -16.59
CA SER A 14 -1.96 1.72 -16.02
C SER A 14 -1.85 3.08 -15.36
N LEU A 15 -2.99 3.79 -15.30
CA LEU A 15 -3.15 5.04 -14.58
C LEU A 15 -4.44 4.96 -13.76
N LYS A 16 -4.32 4.84 -12.44
CA LYS A 16 -5.45 4.89 -11.50
C LYS A 16 -5.55 6.30 -10.92
N PHE A 17 -6.77 6.81 -10.78
CA PHE A 17 -6.99 8.14 -10.22
C PHE A 17 -8.28 8.22 -9.41
N GLN A 18 -8.31 9.18 -8.49
CA GLN A 18 -9.52 9.71 -7.87
C GLN A 18 -9.48 11.23 -7.86
N LEU A 19 -10.63 11.86 -8.09
CA LEU A 19 -10.85 13.29 -7.85
C LEU A 19 -11.73 13.41 -6.60
N LEU A 20 -11.20 14.09 -5.59
CA LEU A 20 -11.84 14.24 -4.29
C LEU A 20 -12.14 15.70 -3.99
N GLU A 21 -13.27 15.96 -3.38
CA GLU A 21 -13.61 17.26 -2.81
C GLU A 21 -13.17 17.31 -1.34
N MET A 22 -12.22 18.17 -1.07
CA MET A 22 -11.58 18.29 0.23
C MET A 22 -12.03 19.55 0.96
N PRO A 23 -12.10 19.57 2.29
CA PRO A 23 -11.60 18.60 3.24
C PRO A 23 -12.53 17.42 3.57
N GLN A 24 -13.78 17.40 3.06
CA GLN A 24 -14.77 16.36 3.39
C GLN A 24 -14.32 14.96 2.93
N GLY A 25 -13.54 14.90 1.85
CA GLY A 25 -13.07 13.63 1.27
C GLY A 25 -14.11 12.98 0.37
N ASP A 26 -15.09 13.77 -0.11
CA ASP A 26 -16.13 13.26 -1.00
C ASP A 26 -15.55 12.93 -2.38
N MET A 27 -15.73 11.70 -2.83
CA MET A 27 -15.25 11.24 -4.13
C MET A 27 -16.17 11.79 -5.24
N LEU A 28 -15.67 12.72 -6.04
CA LEU A 28 -16.37 13.24 -7.23
C LEU A 28 -16.35 12.21 -8.37
N CYS A 29 -15.18 11.62 -8.63
CA CYS A 29 -15.04 10.51 -9.55
C CYS A 29 -13.78 9.68 -9.24
N GLN A 30 -13.76 8.48 -9.78
CA GLN A 30 -12.58 7.61 -9.81
C GLN A 30 -12.47 6.91 -11.16
N GLY A 31 -11.29 6.49 -11.53
CA GLY A 31 -11.13 5.73 -12.76
C GLY A 31 -9.80 5.02 -12.87
N LEU A 32 -9.73 4.25 -13.93
CA LEU A 32 -8.60 3.42 -14.28
C LEU A 32 -8.45 3.38 -15.80
N ILE A 33 -7.26 3.65 -16.28
CA ILE A 33 -6.85 3.41 -17.66
C ILE A 33 -5.85 2.26 -17.61
N GLU A 34 -6.15 1.19 -18.32
CA GLU A 34 -5.34 -0.03 -18.36
C GLU A 34 -4.83 -0.29 -19.78
N ARG A 35 -3.76 -1.08 -19.89
CA ARG A 35 -3.14 -1.45 -21.17
C ARG A 35 -2.62 -0.23 -21.95
N ILE A 36 -2.08 0.76 -21.24
CA ILE A 36 -1.37 1.89 -21.84
C ILE A 36 -0.22 1.35 -22.70
N GLY A 37 -0.05 1.87 -23.89
CA GLY A 37 0.89 1.37 -24.91
C GLY A 37 0.26 0.39 -25.91
N MET A 38 -1.03 0.08 -25.77
CA MET A 38 -1.75 -0.86 -26.65
C MET A 38 -2.90 -0.17 -27.39
N ALA A 39 -3.28 -0.76 -28.53
CA ALA A 39 -4.37 -0.25 -29.36
C ALA A 39 -5.77 -0.41 -28.74
N ASP A 40 -5.90 -1.26 -27.71
CA ASP A 40 -7.14 -1.63 -27.05
C ASP A 40 -7.09 -1.32 -25.54
N ALA A 41 -6.54 -0.16 -25.19
CA ALA A 41 -6.54 0.30 -23.80
C ALA A 41 -7.97 0.43 -23.28
N GLN A 42 -8.16 0.04 -22.01
CA GLN A 42 -9.45 0.06 -21.34
C GLN A 42 -9.54 1.31 -20.44
N VAL A 43 -10.53 2.14 -20.70
CA VAL A 43 -10.79 3.35 -19.89
C VAL A 43 -12.08 3.15 -19.12
N THR A 44 -12.00 3.23 -17.80
CA THR A 44 -13.17 3.21 -16.92
C THR A 44 -13.17 4.46 -16.06
N ILE A 45 -14.27 5.21 -16.07
CA ILE A 45 -14.51 6.36 -15.17
C ILE A 45 -15.85 6.16 -14.48
N LYS A 46 -15.90 6.41 -13.18
CA LYS A 46 -17.11 6.25 -12.35
C LYS A 46 -17.29 7.47 -11.46
N THR A 47 -18.55 7.90 -11.36
CA THR A 47 -19.04 8.79 -10.30
C THR A 47 -19.99 8.00 -9.38
N HIS A 48 -20.62 8.66 -8.41
CA HIS A 48 -21.65 8.01 -7.59
C HIS A 48 -22.85 7.50 -8.41
N SER A 49 -23.19 8.17 -9.53
CA SER A 49 -24.41 7.90 -10.31
C SER A 49 -24.16 7.29 -11.68
N GLN A 50 -22.95 7.39 -12.20
CA GLN A 50 -22.66 7.02 -13.59
C GLN A 50 -21.35 6.24 -13.71
N LYS A 51 -21.28 5.39 -14.74
CA LYS A 51 -20.08 4.66 -15.13
C LYS A 51 -19.92 4.71 -16.64
N TRP A 52 -18.76 5.16 -17.09
CA TRP A 52 -18.35 5.14 -18.49
C TRP A 52 -17.24 4.10 -18.68
N GLN A 53 -17.34 3.35 -19.75
CA GLN A 53 -16.31 2.40 -20.16
C GLN A 53 -16.13 2.49 -21.67
N GLU A 54 -14.89 2.56 -22.11
CA GLU A 54 -14.55 2.57 -23.52
C GLU A 54 -13.23 1.85 -23.77
N THR A 55 -13.05 1.40 -25.00
CA THR A 55 -11.80 0.81 -25.48
C THR A 55 -11.26 1.72 -26.57
N VAL A 56 -10.10 2.32 -26.35
CA VAL A 56 -9.48 3.29 -27.27
C VAL A 56 -7.96 3.08 -27.28
N PRO A 57 -7.28 3.42 -28.39
CA PRO A 57 -5.83 3.40 -28.39
C PRO A 57 -5.28 4.48 -27.46
N VAL A 58 -4.30 4.11 -26.63
CA VAL A 58 -3.56 5.02 -25.74
C VAL A 58 -2.10 4.66 -25.88
N ALA A 59 -1.32 5.52 -26.54
CA ALA A 59 0.06 5.19 -26.93
C ALA A 59 1.02 5.22 -25.74
N ASP A 60 0.84 6.15 -24.81
CA ASP A 60 1.72 6.35 -23.67
C ASP A 60 0.99 7.03 -22.48
N HIS A 61 1.72 7.33 -21.41
CA HIS A 61 1.18 8.00 -20.22
C HIS A 61 0.75 9.45 -20.49
N ARG A 62 1.36 10.15 -21.46
CA ARG A 62 0.93 11.49 -21.85
C ARG A 62 -0.46 11.43 -22.46
N ASP A 63 -0.67 10.52 -23.40
CA ASP A 63 -1.97 10.28 -24.03
C ASP A 63 -3.01 9.88 -22.96
N ALA A 64 -2.63 9.02 -22.02
CA ALA A 64 -3.52 8.62 -20.92
C ALA A 64 -3.98 9.80 -20.06
N VAL A 65 -3.06 10.69 -19.66
CA VAL A 65 -3.40 11.88 -18.86
C VAL A 65 -4.21 12.87 -19.67
N THR A 66 -3.85 13.11 -20.93
CA THR A 66 -4.61 14.00 -21.83
C THR A 66 -6.04 13.50 -21.99
N LEU A 67 -6.21 12.22 -22.32
CA LEU A 67 -7.53 11.59 -22.43
C LEU A 67 -8.32 11.68 -21.13
N LEU A 68 -7.69 11.43 -19.99
CA LEU A 68 -8.32 11.59 -18.68
C LEU A 68 -8.91 12.99 -18.51
N LEU A 69 -8.10 14.03 -18.73
CA LEU A 69 -8.52 15.42 -18.54
C LEU A 69 -9.63 15.82 -19.53
N GLU A 70 -9.56 15.38 -20.79
CA GLU A 70 -10.61 15.57 -21.78
C GLU A 70 -11.95 14.91 -21.36
N LYS A 71 -11.87 13.70 -20.80
CA LYS A 71 -13.06 12.99 -20.30
C LYS A 71 -13.68 13.67 -19.09
N LEU A 72 -12.87 14.18 -18.15
CA LEU A 72 -13.40 14.91 -17.00
C LEU A 72 -14.18 16.16 -17.42
N LEU A 73 -13.69 16.87 -18.45
CA LEU A 73 -14.38 18.02 -19.05
C LEU A 73 -15.62 17.57 -19.83
N GLY A 74 -15.47 16.57 -20.71
CA GLY A 74 -16.56 16.08 -21.57
C GLY A 74 -17.74 15.50 -20.79
N TYR A 75 -17.48 14.85 -19.66
CA TYR A 75 -18.53 14.32 -18.76
C TYR A 75 -19.02 15.37 -17.74
N GLN A 76 -18.54 16.60 -17.84
CA GLN A 76 -18.93 17.72 -16.95
C GLN A 76 -18.66 17.42 -15.45
N ILE A 77 -17.63 16.61 -15.16
CA ILE A 77 -17.16 16.36 -13.79
C ILE A 77 -16.44 17.59 -13.27
N ILE A 78 -15.70 18.27 -14.16
CA ILE A 78 -15.11 19.60 -13.98
C ILE A 78 -15.55 20.52 -15.12
N ASN A 79 -15.60 21.82 -14.87
CA ASN A 79 -15.94 22.81 -15.90
C ASN A 79 -14.69 23.36 -16.61
N SER A 80 -13.57 23.32 -15.93
CA SER A 80 -12.27 23.80 -16.41
C SER A 80 -11.15 23.00 -15.76
N LEU A 81 -9.99 22.90 -16.41
CA LEU A 81 -8.78 22.33 -15.80
C LEU A 81 -8.32 23.11 -14.55
N ARG A 82 -8.69 24.39 -14.43
CA ARG A 82 -8.43 25.21 -13.24
C ARG A 82 -9.28 24.83 -12.03
N ASP A 83 -10.27 23.97 -12.21
CA ASP A 83 -11.06 23.44 -11.08
C ASP A 83 -10.25 22.40 -10.27
N ILE A 84 -9.10 21.96 -10.78
CA ILE A 84 -8.19 21.04 -10.07
C ILE A 84 -7.21 21.91 -9.28
N ASP A 85 -7.39 21.94 -7.96
CA ASP A 85 -6.60 22.77 -7.05
C ASP A 85 -5.25 22.16 -6.66
N GLY A 86 -5.04 20.86 -6.89
CA GLY A 86 -3.78 20.17 -6.60
C GLY A 86 -3.79 18.72 -7.06
N VAL A 87 -2.60 18.18 -7.26
CA VAL A 87 -2.39 16.80 -7.70
C VAL A 87 -1.43 16.09 -6.75
N GLY A 88 -1.88 14.98 -6.17
CA GLY A 88 -1.05 14.10 -5.36
C GLY A 88 -0.63 12.87 -6.16
N HIS A 89 0.65 12.56 -6.16
CA HIS A 89 1.23 11.45 -6.90
C HIS A 89 1.80 10.41 -5.95
N ARG A 90 1.31 9.18 -6.03
CA ARG A 90 1.97 8.06 -5.37
C ARG A 90 3.31 7.81 -6.05
N VAL A 91 4.37 7.72 -5.23
CA VAL A 91 5.72 7.34 -5.64
C VAL A 91 6.14 6.10 -4.83
N ALA A 92 6.61 5.07 -5.50
CA ALA A 92 6.90 3.80 -4.83
C ALA A 92 8.05 3.90 -3.84
N HIS A 93 9.10 4.67 -4.15
CA HIS A 93 10.31 4.69 -3.33
C HIS A 93 10.85 6.10 -3.12
N GLY A 94 10.97 6.50 -1.86
CA GLY A 94 11.51 7.81 -1.45
C GLY A 94 12.97 7.77 -0.99
N GLY A 95 13.60 6.58 -0.94
CA GLY A 95 14.95 6.43 -0.41
C GLY A 95 15.07 6.92 1.03
N GLU A 96 16.24 7.38 1.41
CA GLU A 96 16.49 8.07 2.68
C GLU A 96 16.27 9.60 2.59
N PHE A 97 16.04 10.10 1.37
CA PHE A 97 15.85 11.52 1.12
C PHE A 97 14.47 12.01 1.58
N PHE A 98 13.43 11.27 1.25
CA PHE A 98 12.05 11.70 1.49
C PHE A 98 11.50 11.05 2.76
N LYS A 99 11.47 11.84 3.84
CA LYS A 99 10.95 11.42 5.15
C LYS A 99 9.46 11.70 5.33
N ASP A 100 8.86 12.44 4.41
CA ASP A 100 7.44 12.78 4.36
C ASP A 100 7.06 13.04 2.90
N SER A 101 5.77 13.18 2.64
CA SER A 101 5.26 13.70 1.37
C SER A 101 5.81 15.10 1.11
N THR A 102 6.03 15.45 -0.17
CA THR A 102 6.78 16.67 -0.49
C THR A 102 6.23 17.38 -1.72
N LEU A 103 6.28 18.72 -1.73
CA LEU A 103 5.96 19.51 -2.91
C LEU A 103 6.96 19.17 -4.03
N VAL A 104 6.45 18.95 -5.23
CA VAL A 104 7.30 18.63 -6.39
C VAL A 104 7.87 19.90 -7.00
N THR A 105 9.18 20.10 -6.83
CA THR A 105 10.01 21.04 -7.57
C THR A 105 10.81 20.29 -8.63
N ASP A 106 11.59 21.00 -9.44
CA ASP A 106 12.49 20.35 -10.41
C ASP A 106 13.58 19.53 -9.70
N GLU A 107 14.08 20.02 -8.55
CA GLU A 107 15.06 19.28 -7.74
C GLU A 107 14.43 18.01 -7.12
N THR A 108 13.20 18.09 -6.66
CA THR A 108 12.44 16.93 -6.15
C THR A 108 12.31 15.86 -7.23
N LEU A 109 11.95 16.28 -8.46
CA LEU A 109 11.77 15.37 -9.57
C LEU A 109 13.07 14.65 -9.94
N VAL A 110 14.18 15.39 -10.03
CA VAL A 110 15.52 14.82 -10.27
C VAL A 110 15.90 13.80 -9.19
N GLN A 111 15.55 14.03 -7.91
CA GLN A 111 15.82 13.06 -6.85
C GLN A 111 14.95 11.80 -6.98
N ILE A 112 13.67 11.94 -7.36
CA ILE A 112 12.78 10.80 -7.63
C ILE A 112 13.32 9.94 -8.79
N GLU A 113 13.83 10.57 -9.85
CA GLU A 113 14.46 9.89 -11.00
C GLU A 113 15.72 9.13 -10.58
N ARG A 114 16.59 9.73 -9.75
CA ARG A 114 17.80 9.06 -9.22
C ARG A 114 17.46 7.81 -8.41
N LEU A 115 16.34 7.82 -7.69
CA LEU A 115 15.86 6.67 -6.92
C LEU A 115 15.33 5.51 -7.80
N ALA A 116 15.35 5.65 -9.14
CA ALA A 116 15.10 4.56 -10.06
C ALA A 116 16.06 3.37 -9.86
N GLU A 117 17.26 3.59 -9.33
CA GLU A 117 18.20 2.52 -8.98
C GLU A 117 17.62 1.57 -7.90
N LEU A 118 16.84 2.10 -6.95
CA LEU A 118 16.17 1.32 -5.90
C LEU A 118 14.82 0.74 -6.33
N ALA A 119 14.13 1.38 -7.27
CA ALA A 119 12.82 0.99 -7.77
C ALA A 119 12.70 1.13 -9.30
N PRO A 120 13.48 0.36 -10.09
CA PRO A 120 13.61 0.55 -11.55
C PRO A 120 12.32 0.31 -12.32
N LEU A 121 11.38 -0.46 -11.78
CA LEU A 121 10.09 -0.75 -12.41
C LEU A 121 9.00 0.28 -12.06
N HIS A 122 9.21 1.14 -11.06
CA HIS A 122 8.16 2.02 -10.52
C HIS A 122 8.52 3.49 -10.60
N ASN A 123 9.66 3.91 -10.04
CA ASN A 123 10.01 5.32 -9.95
C ASN A 123 10.11 6.04 -11.30
N PRO A 124 10.66 5.44 -12.39
CA PRO A 124 10.69 6.10 -13.70
C PRO A 124 9.28 6.43 -14.20
N VAL A 125 8.33 5.53 -14.04
CA VAL A 125 6.94 5.73 -14.47
C VAL A 125 6.23 6.75 -13.57
N ASN A 126 6.49 6.71 -12.26
CA ASN A 126 5.95 7.71 -11.34
C ASN A 126 6.46 9.11 -11.69
N ALA A 127 7.77 9.27 -11.95
CA ALA A 127 8.37 10.54 -12.38
C ALA A 127 7.78 11.04 -13.71
N LEU A 128 7.60 10.14 -14.70
CA LEU A 128 6.94 10.46 -15.96
C LEU A 128 5.52 10.98 -15.74
N GLY A 129 4.73 10.30 -14.90
CA GLY A 129 3.38 10.74 -14.57
C GLY A 129 3.37 12.14 -13.95
N ILE A 130 4.24 12.39 -12.98
CA ILE A 130 4.40 13.72 -12.35
C ILE A 130 4.74 14.78 -13.41
N HIS A 131 5.72 14.50 -14.28
CA HIS A 131 6.15 15.43 -15.32
C HIS A 131 5.00 15.80 -16.25
N VAL A 132 4.21 14.81 -16.69
CA VAL A 132 3.06 15.04 -17.60
C VAL A 132 1.99 15.89 -16.93
N PHE A 133 1.62 15.58 -15.68
CA PHE A 133 0.61 16.37 -14.95
C PHE A 133 1.08 17.81 -14.74
N ARG A 134 2.33 18.06 -14.36
CA ARG A 134 2.89 19.42 -14.21
C ARG A 134 2.87 20.22 -15.52
N GLN A 135 3.03 19.56 -16.66
CA GLN A 135 2.92 20.22 -17.97
C GLN A 135 1.48 20.57 -18.38
N LEU A 136 0.54 19.67 -18.09
CA LEU A 136 -0.87 19.84 -18.47
C LEU A 136 -1.67 20.66 -17.48
N LEU A 137 -1.27 20.69 -16.21
CA LEU A 137 -1.89 21.44 -15.12
C LEU A 137 -0.84 22.33 -14.41
N PRO A 138 -0.28 23.34 -15.11
CA PRO A 138 0.82 24.15 -14.57
C PRO A 138 0.42 25.01 -13.36
N ASP A 139 -0.86 25.33 -13.21
CA ASP A 139 -1.39 26.13 -12.11
C ASP A 139 -1.70 25.27 -10.84
N ALA A 140 -1.79 23.93 -10.97
CA ALA A 140 -2.05 23.02 -9.87
C ALA A 140 -0.75 22.50 -9.26
N PRO A 141 -0.48 22.75 -7.95
CA PRO A 141 0.69 22.21 -7.29
C PRO A 141 0.66 20.68 -7.28
N SER A 142 1.80 20.07 -7.49
CA SER A 142 2.00 18.61 -7.42
C SER A 142 2.70 18.24 -6.11
N VAL A 143 2.21 17.19 -5.43
CA VAL A 143 2.82 16.62 -4.22
C VAL A 143 3.15 15.15 -4.46
N ALA A 144 4.39 14.77 -4.17
CA ALA A 144 4.83 13.37 -4.19
C ALA A 144 4.58 12.73 -2.82
N VAL A 145 3.92 11.58 -2.81
CA VAL A 145 3.57 10.80 -1.62
C VAL A 145 4.24 9.43 -1.73
N PHE A 146 5.17 9.15 -0.83
CA PHE A 146 6.04 7.99 -0.94
C PHE A 146 5.55 6.82 -0.08
N ASP A 147 5.46 5.63 -0.66
CA ASP A 147 5.10 4.39 0.07
C ASP A 147 6.06 4.09 1.23
N THR A 148 7.30 4.56 1.13
CA THR A 148 8.36 4.33 2.12
C THR A 148 8.42 5.38 3.22
N ALA A 149 7.80 6.55 3.05
CA ALA A 149 7.99 7.71 3.93
C ALA A 149 7.55 7.44 5.38
N PHE A 150 6.42 6.76 5.59
CA PHE A 150 5.92 6.42 6.93
C PHE A 150 6.91 5.58 7.74
N HIS A 151 7.76 4.79 7.07
CA HIS A 151 8.76 3.93 7.68
C HIS A 151 10.13 4.59 7.86
N GLN A 152 10.28 5.87 7.50
CA GLN A 152 11.53 6.61 7.76
C GLN A 152 11.77 6.92 9.23
N THR A 153 10.83 6.55 10.09
CA THR A 153 10.95 6.64 11.56
C THR A 153 11.52 5.37 12.20
N LEU A 154 11.94 4.38 11.41
CA LEU A 154 12.60 3.18 11.89
C LEU A 154 13.96 3.53 12.51
N ASP A 155 14.27 2.97 13.68
CA ASP A 155 15.58 3.05 14.29
C ASP A 155 16.60 2.14 13.57
N GLU A 156 17.90 2.46 13.70
CA GLU A 156 18.99 1.72 13.06
C GLU A 156 18.88 0.18 13.23
N PRO A 157 18.65 -0.37 14.43
CA PRO A 157 18.53 -1.82 14.58
C PRO A 157 17.35 -2.45 13.84
N ALA A 158 16.34 -1.66 13.47
CA ALA A 158 15.17 -2.14 12.73
C ALA A 158 15.37 -2.09 11.21
N TYR A 159 16.20 -1.17 10.71
CA TYR A 159 16.38 -1.02 9.27
C TYR A 159 17.69 -1.57 8.72
N ILE A 160 18.75 -1.73 9.53
CA ILE A 160 20.04 -2.32 9.09
C ILE A 160 19.90 -3.83 8.92
N TYR A 161 20.40 -4.33 7.81
CA TYR A 161 20.62 -5.76 7.63
C TYR A 161 21.97 -6.19 8.21
N PRO A 162 22.09 -7.40 8.78
CA PRO A 162 23.36 -7.91 9.31
C PRO A 162 24.30 -8.35 8.18
N LEU A 163 24.66 -7.40 7.32
CA LEU A 163 25.58 -7.52 6.20
C LEU A 163 26.81 -6.64 6.44
N PRO A 164 27.92 -6.81 5.72
CA PRO A 164 29.06 -5.89 5.81
C PRO A 164 28.61 -4.43 5.63
N TRP A 165 29.11 -3.55 6.51
CA TRP A 165 28.64 -2.17 6.67
C TRP A 165 28.63 -1.34 5.36
N HIS A 166 29.60 -1.58 4.47
CA HIS A 166 29.71 -0.86 3.21
C HIS A 166 28.46 -1.02 2.30
N TYR A 167 27.74 -2.14 2.40
CA TYR A 167 26.48 -2.32 1.64
C TYR A 167 25.40 -1.32 2.06
N TYR A 168 25.36 -0.93 3.33
CA TYR A 168 24.49 0.16 3.75
C TYR A 168 25.11 1.52 3.40
N ALA A 169 26.36 1.77 3.81
CA ALA A 169 26.98 3.08 3.73
C ALA A 169 27.18 3.58 2.29
N GLU A 170 27.46 2.70 1.35
CA GLU A 170 27.77 3.05 -0.03
C GLU A 170 26.61 2.76 -1.00
N LEU A 171 25.80 1.73 -0.72
CA LEU A 171 24.74 1.27 -1.64
C LEU A 171 23.33 1.48 -1.09
N GLY A 172 23.17 2.00 0.12
CA GLY A 172 21.86 2.24 0.74
C GLY A 172 21.05 0.95 0.97
N ILE A 173 21.72 -0.21 1.12
CA ILE A 173 21.03 -1.48 1.36
C ILE A 173 20.55 -1.53 2.81
N ARG A 174 19.28 -1.23 2.99
CA ARG A 174 18.58 -1.24 4.28
C ARG A 174 17.11 -1.61 4.08
N ARG A 175 16.39 -1.86 5.18
CA ARG A 175 14.94 -1.94 5.16
C ARG A 175 14.35 -0.55 4.91
N TYR A 176 13.50 -0.42 3.91
CA TYR A 176 12.70 0.78 3.63
C TYR A 176 11.24 0.59 4.05
N GLY A 177 10.65 -0.56 3.72
CA GLY A 177 9.24 -0.82 3.94
C GLY A 177 8.37 -0.13 2.88
N PHE A 178 7.15 -0.64 2.71
CA PHE A 178 6.18 -0.15 1.71
C PHE A 178 4.77 -0.19 2.30
N HIS A 179 3.77 0.20 1.53
CA HIS A 179 2.40 0.43 1.97
C HIS A 179 2.30 1.49 3.10
N GLY A 180 3.29 2.37 3.20
CA GLY A 180 3.35 3.37 4.26
C GLY A 180 2.13 4.29 4.27
N THR A 181 1.64 4.68 3.09
CA THR A 181 0.42 5.50 2.93
C THR A 181 -0.81 4.80 3.55
N SER A 182 -0.97 3.50 3.28
CA SER A 182 -2.05 2.70 3.86
C SER A 182 -1.91 2.55 5.38
N HIS A 183 -0.71 2.21 5.88
CA HIS A 183 -0.46 2.08 7.32
C HIS A 183 -0.70 3.39 8.07
N LYS A 184 -0.26 4.52 7.52
CA LYS A 184 -0.50 5.88 8.05
C LYS A 184 -1.99 6.17 8.12
N TYR A 185 -2.72 5.97 7.03
CA TYR A 185 -4.15 6.22 6.95
C TYR A 185 -4.94 5.39 7.97
N VAL A 186 -4.76 4.07 7.92
CA VAL A 186 -5.55 3.12 8.74
C VAL A 186 -5.28 3.30 10.24
N SER A 187 -4.04 3.57 10.63
CA SER A 187 -3.72 3.84 12.04
C SER A 187 -4.28 5.17 12.54
N GLY A 188 -4.34 6.19 11.69
CA GLY A 188 -5.02 7.45 11.99
C GLY A 188 -6.51 7.27 12.19
N VAL A 189 -7.19 6.55 11.28
CA VAL A 189 -8.62 6.22 11.40
C VAL A 189 -8.90 5.40 12.66
N LEU A 190 -8.02 4.45 13.01
CA LEU A 190 -8.16 3.70 14.27
C LEU A 190 -8.14 4.63 15.49
N ALA A 191 -7.17 5.53 15.56
CA ALA A 191 -7.02 6.48 16.67
C ALA A 191 -8.25 7.37 16.81
N GLU A 192 -8.77 7.89 15.70
CA GLU A 192 -10.02 8.66 15.64
C GLU A 192 -11.22 7.85 16.18
N LYS A 193 -11.41 6.62 15.68
CA LYS A 193 -12.52 5.75 16.11
C LYS A 193 -12.44 5.33 17.58
N LEU A 194 -11.25 5.27 18.15
CA LEU A 194 -11.04 4.99 19.57
C LEU A 194 -11.13 6.25 20.44
N GLY A 195 -11.08 7.45 19.86
CA GLY A 195 -11.02 8.71 20.61
C GLY A 195 -9.73 8.86 21.43
N VAL A 196 -8.61 8.22 20.98
CA VAL A 196 -7.33 8.19 21.68
C VAL A 196 -6.24 8.59 20.69
N PRO A 197 -5.30 9.48 21.06
CA PRO A 197 -4.22 9.85 20.16
C PRO A 197 -3.36 8.64 19.79
N LEU A 198 -2.95 8.55 18.53
CA LEU A 198 -2.14 7.41 18.04
C LEU A 198 -0.82 7.26 18.83
N SER A 199 -0.29 8.37 19.34
CA SER A 199 0.92 8.39 20.19
C SER A 199 0.76 7.64 21.53
N ALA A 200 -0.47 7.39 21.98
CA ALA A 200 -0.74 6.63 23.20
C ALA A 200 -0.94 5.13 22.94
N LEU A 201 -0.90 4.69 21.68
CA LEU A 201 -1.23 3.33 21.26
C LEU A 201 -0.01 2.56 20.75
N ARG A 202 0.00 1.24 21.02
CA ARG A 202 0.83 0.25 20.34
C ARG A 202 -0.06 -0.52 19.37
N VAL A 203 0.12 -0.29 18.09
CA VAL A 203 -0.73 -0.82 17.03
C VAL A 203 0.08 -1.74 16.12
N ILE A 204 -0.48 -2.88 15.76
CA ILE A 204 0.00 -3.66 14.62
C ILE A 204 -1.04 -3.55 13.51
N CYS A 205 -0.60 -3.07 12.36
CA CYS A 205 -1.44 -2.94 11.18
C CYS A 205 -1.06 -4.02 10.15
N CYS A 206 -2.02 -4.89 9.81
CA CYS A 206 -1.90 -5.95 8.83
C CYS A 206 -2.58 -5.51 7.53
N HIS A 207 -1.80 -4.97 6.58
CA HIS A 207 -2.26 -4.72 5.22
C HIS A 207 -2.12 -6.01 4.43
N LEU A 208 -3.24 -6.70 4.19
CA LEU A 208 -3.29 -8.01 3.55
C LEU A 208 -4.03 -7.92 2.22
N GLY A 209 -3.29 -8.08 1.14
CA GLY A 209 -3.78 -8.10 -0.23
C GLY A 209 -2.94 -9.05 -1.08
N ASN A 210 -2.93 -8.88 -2.40
CA ASN A 210 -1.98 -9.60 -3.25
C ASN A 210 -0.52 -9.28 -2.89
N GLY A 211 -0.23 -8.01 -2.55
CA GLY A 211 0.91 -7.62 -1.71
C GLY A 211 0.46 -7.53 -0.26
N SER A 212 1.29 -7.98 0.69
CA SER A 212 0.95 -7.96 2.11
C SER A 212 2.13 -7.43 2.94
N SER A 213 1.83 -6.60 3.92
CA SER A 213 2.81 -6.10 4.88
C SER A 213 2.22 -5.94 6.27
N ILE A 214 3.05 -6.13 7.28
CA ILE A 214 2.72 -5.94 8.68
C ILE A 214 3.57 -4.77 9.18
N CYS A 215 2.95 -3.80 9.85
CA CYS A 215 3.62 -2.66 10.42
C CYS A 215 3.39 -2.58 11.93
N ALA A 216 4.47 -2.42 12.69
CA ALA A 216 4.43 -2.11 14.11
C ALA A 216 4.48 -0.58 14.29
N ILE A 217 3.50 -0.03 14.99
CA ILE A 217 3.35 1.40 15.22
C ILE A 217 3.34 1.66 16.73
N LYS A 218 4.25 2.50 17.21
CA LYS A 218 4.36 2.89 18.61
C LYS A 218 4.65 4.38 18.70
N ASN A 219 3.99 5.07 19.64
CA ASN A 219 4.12 6.52 19.80
C ASN A 219 3.81 7.31 18.50
N GLY A 220 2.84 6.83 17.70
CA GLY A 220 2.47 7.44 16.42
C GLY A 220 3.45 7.20 15.27
N ARG A 221 4.49 6.37 15.44
CA ARG A 221 5.57 6.14 14.47
C ARG A 221 5.67 4.67 14.08
N SER A 222 6.00 4.41 12.83
CA SER A 222 6.43 3.07 12.40
C SER A 222 7.75 2.72 13.11
N VAL A 223 7.75 1.63 13.87
CA VAL A 223 8.95 1.13 14.59
C VAL A 223 9.48 -0.15 13.99
N ASN A 224 8.69 -0.84 13.19
CA ASN A 224 9.12 -1.94 12.31
C ASN A 224 8.08 -2.19 11.20
N THR A 225 8.53 -2.81 10.11
CA THR A 225 7.66 -3.24 9.01
C THR A 225 8.21 -4.50 8.35
N SER A 226 7.34 -5.35 7.82
CA SER A 226 7.75 -6.65 7.29
C SER A 226 8.40 -6.58 5.91
N MET A 227 7.96 -5.67 5.02
CA MET A 227 8.66 -5.47 3.76
C MET A 227 10.02 -4.84 4.00
N GLY A 228 11.01 -5.21 3.18
CA GLY A 228 12.42 -4.93 3.41
C GLY A 228 12.98 -3.85 2.50
N PHE A 229 14.14 -4.16 1.91
CA PHE A 229 14.79 -3.39 0.85
C PHE A 229 13.88 -3.31 -0.38
N THR A 230 13.14 -4.37 -0.66
CA THR A 230 12.11 -4.46 -1.71
C THR A 230 10.78 -4.90 -1.11
N PRO A 231 9.65 -4.78 -1.86
CA PRO A 231 8.36 -5.30 -1.43
C PRO A 231 8.25 -6.84 -1.43
N GLN A 232 9.31 -7.56 -1.78
CA GLN A 232 9.35 -9.03 -1.85
C GLN A 232 9.51 -9.68 -0.46
N SER A 233 10.27 -9.03 0.44
CA SER A 233 10.59 -9.53 1.78
C SER A 233 9.38 -9.47 2.72
N GLY A 234 9.45 -10.22 3.80
CA GLY A 234 8.46 -10.24 4.88
C GLY A 234 7.56 -11.46 4.84
N VAL A 235 6.26 -11.24 4.96
CA VAL A 235 5.27 -12.33 4.98
C VAL A 235 5.00 -12.89 3.58
N MET A 236 4.53 -14.12 3.51
CA MET A 236 4.05 -14.74 2.27
C MET A 236 2.90 -13.92 1.68
N MET A 237 2.87 -13.78 0.35
CA MET A 237 1.89 -12.96 -0.39
C MET A 237 1.21 -13.78 -1.50
N GLY A 238 0.48 -13.14 -2.39
CA GLY A 238 -0.20 -13.83 -3.51
C GLY A 238 0.78 -14.58 -4.43
N THR A 239 1.82 -13.89 -4.90
CA THR A 239 2.86 -14.46 -5.80
C THR A 239 4.26 -14.36 -5.21
N ARG A 240 4.48 -13.57 -4.16
CA ARG A 240 5.79 -13.35 -3.54
C ARG A 240 6.02 -14.31 -2.39
N SER A 241 7.24 -14.85 -2.31
CA SER A 241 7.60 -15.82 -1.27
C SER A 241 7.58 -15.24 0.15
N GLY A 242 7.86 -13.94 0.31
CA GLY A 242 8.31 -13.39 1.58
C GLY A 242 9.71 -13.91 1.95
N ASP A 243 10.02 -13.88 3.23
CA ASP A 243 11.33 -14.27 3.74
C ASP A 243 11.57 -15.79 3.61
N ILE A 244 12.72 -16.13 3.05
CA ILE A 244 13.23 -17.49 2.91
C ILE A 244 14.69 -17.54 3.34
N ASP A 245 15.24 -18.76 3.53
CA ASP A 245 16.69 -18.93 3.67
C ASP A 245 17.38 -18.53 2.36
N PRO A 246 18.29 -17.53 2.36
CA PRO A 246 18.97 -17.07 1.16
C PRO A 246 19.83 -18.16 0.48
N SER A 247 20.27 -19.18 1.22
CA SER A 247 21.06 -20.31 0.68
C SER A 247 20.26 -21.21 -0.27
N ILE A 248 18.93 -21.11 -0.27
CA ILE A 248 18.05 -21.81 -1.22
C ILE A 248 18.31 -21.31 -2.65
N LEU A 249 18.63 -20.03 -2.83
CA LEU A 249 18.78 -19.42 -4.16
C LEU A 249 19.95 -20.00 -4.96
N PRO A 250 21.19 -20.03 -4.46
CA PRO A 250 22.30 -20.64 -5.18
C PRO A 250 22.09 -22.16 -5.38
N TRP A 251 21.38 -22.83 -4.47
CA TRP A 251 21.08 -24.26 -4.61
C TRP A 251 20.11 -24.52 -5.80
N ILE A 252 19.05 -23.71 -5.94
CA ILE A 252 18.13 -23.78 -7.09
C ILE A 252 18.85 -23.39 -8.38
N ALA A 253 19.65 -22.29 -8.35
CA ALA A 253 20.41 -21.83 -9.50
C ALA A 253 21.29 -22.95 -10.10
N GLN A 254 21.99 -23.68 -9.24
CA GLN A 254 22.84 -24.77 -9.67
C GLN A 254 22.07 -25.95 -10.28
N ARG A 255 20.91 -26.30 -9.70
CA ARG A 255 20.10 -27.45 -10.15
C ARG A 255 19.30 -27.20 -11.42
N GLU A 256 18.79 -25.98 -11.56
CA GLU A 256 17.88 -25.61 -12.65
C GLU A 256 18.52 -24.66 -13.67
N SER A 257 19.83 -24.38 -13.51
CA SER A 257 20.59 -23.45 -14.36
C SER A 257 19.92 -22.06 -14.47
N LYS A 258 19.30 -21.59 -13.38
CA LYS A 258 18.60 -20.30 -13.34
C LYS A 258 19.58 -19.14 -13.15
N THR A 259 19.37 -18.09 -13.92
CA THR A 259 20.05 -16.79 -13.75
C THR A 259 19.52 -16.06 -12.50
N PRO A 260 20.25 -15.04 -11.97
CA PRO A 260 19.75 -14.20 -10.90
C PRO A 260 18.40 -13.54 -11.21
N GLN A 261 18.18 -13.13 -12.47
CA GLN A 261 16.92 -12.53 -12.93
C GLN A 261 15.75 -13.52 -12.86
N GLN A 262 15.99 -14.77 -13.28
CA GLN A 262 14.98 -15.84 -13.20
C GLN A 262 14.67 -16.23 -11.75
N LEU A 263 15.66 -16.20 -10.86
CA LEU A 263 15.43 -16.40 -9.42
C LEU A 263 14.60 -15.26 -8.82
N ASN A 264 14.90 -14.02 -9.19
CA ASN A 264 14.08 -12.88 -8.77
C ASN A 264 12.64 -12.98 -9.28
N GLN A 265 12.43 -13.41 -10.53
CA GLN A 265 11.11 -13.68 -11.09
C GLN A 265 10.38 -14.78 -10.32
N LEU A 266 11.05 -15.90 -10.01
CA LEU A 266 10.52 -17.00 -9.21
C LEU A 266 9.97 -16.49 -7.87
N LEU A 267 10.77 -15.69 -7.15
CA LEU A 267 10.41 -15.20 -5.82
C LEU A 267 9.27 -14.17 -5.85
N ASN A 268 9.16 -13.37 -6.91
CA ASN A 268 8.17 -12.30 -7.00
C ASN A 268 6.87 -12.74 -7.66
N ASN A 269 6.91 -13.66 -8.64
CA ASN A 269 5.78 -13.93 -9.53
C ASN A 269 5.25 -15.36 -9.48
N GLU A 270 6.05 -16.31 -8.97
CA GLU A 270 5.74 -17.74 -9.09
C GLU A 270 5.68 -18.44 -7.72
N SER A 271 5.84 -17.69 -6.63
CA SER A 271 5.88 -18.17 -5.25
C SER A 271 4.57 -17.82 -4.49
N GLY A 272 4.64 -17.70 -3.20
CA GLY A 272 3.51 -17.28 -2.37
C GLY A 272 2.33 -18.25 -2.39
N LEU A 273 1.12 -17.72 -2.32
CA LEU A 273 -0.11 -18.52 -2.40
C LEU A 273 -0.16 -19.33 -3.69
N LEU A 274 0.19 -18.71 -4.83
CA LEU A 274 0.25 -19.37 -6.13
C LEU A 274 1.20 -20.56 -6.08
N GLY A 275 2.44 -20.34 -5.67
CA GLY A 275 3.50 -21.37 -5.69
C GLY A 275 3.21 -22.54 -4.77
N VAL A 276 2.68 -22.29 -3.56
CA VAL A 276 2.40 -23.35 -2.58
C VAL A 276 1.09 -24.08 -2.90
N SER A 277 0.05 -23.37 -3.30
CA SER A 277 -1.24 -23.99 -3.60
C SER A 277 -1.27 -24.70 -4.95
N GLY A 278 -0.49 -24.21 -5.92
CA GLY A 278 -0.59 -24.64 -7.32
C GLY A 278 -1.92 -24.26 -7.98
N VAL A 279 -2.70 -23.34 -7.40
CA VAL A 279 -4.05 -22.98 -7.84
C VAL A 279 -4.10 -21.56 -8.38
N SER A 280 -3.86 -20.57 -7.52
CA SER A 280 -4.04 -19.15 -7.83
C SER A 280 -3.26 -18.27 -6.88
N SER A 281 -2.97 -17.05 -7.27
CA SER A 281 -2.50 -15.98 -6.39
C SER A 281 -3.65 -15.30 -5.63
N ASP A 282 -4.89 -15.49 -6.08
CA ASP A 282 -6.07 -14.93 -5.41
C ASP A 282 -6.44 -15.79 -4.19
N TYR A 283 -6.48 -15.16 -3.02
CA TYR A 283 -6.82 -15.82 -1.76
C TYR A 283 -8.19 -16.54 -1.82
N ARG A 284 -9.17 -15.98 -2.53
CA ARG A 284 -10.53 -16.52 -2.66
C ARG A 284 -10.54 -17.85 -3.42
N ASP A 285 -9.78 -17.96 -4.50
CA ASP A 285 -9.65 -19.18 -5.30
C ASP A 285 -8.96 -20.28 -4.49
N VAL A 286 -7.89 -19.89 -3.75
CA VAL A 286 -7.18 -20.83 -2.87
C VAL A 286 -8.09 -21.30 -1.72
N GLU A 287 -8.89 -20.40 -1.15
CA GLU A 287 -9.87 -20.74 -0.13
C GLU A 287 -10.93 -21.70 -0.65
N GLN A 288 -11.47 -21.47 -1.86
CA GLN A 288 -12.42 -22.36 -2.50
C GLN A 288 -11.82 -23.74 -2.74
N ALA A 289 -10.61 -23.83 -3.28
CA ALA A 289 -9.90 -25.07 -3.47
C ALA A 289 -9.64 -25.82 -2.15
N ALA A 290 -9.29 -25.10 -1.09
CA ALA A 290 -9.12 -25.69 0.25
C ALA A 290 -10.41 -26.28 0.79
N ASN A 291 -11.56 -25.62 0.58
CA ASN A 291 -12.86 -26.09 1.02
C ASN A 291 -13.33 -27.35 0.26
N THR A 292 -12.89 -27.53 -0.99
CA THR A 292 -13.15 -28.75 -1.78
C THR A 292 -12.14 -29.88 -1.53
N GLY A 293 -11.24 -29.71 -0.55
CA GLY A 293 -10.35 -30.78 -0.10
C GLY A 293 -8.93 -30.70 -0.63
N ASN A 294 -8.56 -29.69 -1.44
CA ASN A 294 -7.19 -29.53 -1.95
C ASN A 294 -6.20 -29.33 -0.77
N ARG A 295 -5.27 -30.29 -0.63
CA ARG A 295 -4.28 -30.30 0.48
C ARG A 295 -3.29 -29.13 0.39
N GLN A 296 -2.79 -28.82 -0.80
CA GLN A 296 -1.81 -27.76 -0.99
C GLN A 296 -2.45 -26.38 -0.77
N ALA A 297 -3.70 -26.19 -1.18
CA ALA A 297 -4.45 -24.97 -0.90
C ALA A 297 -4.67 -24.78 0.62
N LYS A 298 -5.02 -25.84 1.36
CA LYS A 298 -5.10 -25.80 2.83
C LYS A 298 -3.77 -25.42 3.47
N LEU A 299 -2.68 -26.02 3.00
CA LEU A 299 -1.31 -25.72 3.47
C LEU A 299 -0.95 -24.26 3.19
N ALA A 300 -1.24 -23.74 1.99
CA ALA A 300 -0.95 -22.37 1.60
C ALA A 300 -1.67 -21.36 2.51
N LEU A 301 -2.95 -21.56 2.82
CA LEU A 301 -3.71 -20.70 3.74
C LEU A 301 -3.18 -20.78 5.17
N THR A 302 -2.80 -21.97 5.64
CA THR A 302 -2.20 -22.15 6.95
C THR A 302 -0.86 -21.43 7.03
N LEU A 303 0.01 -21.63 6.05
CA LEU A 303 1.33 -20.99 5.98
C LEU A 303 1.21 -19.45 5.94
N PHE A 304 0.27 -18.92 5.17
CA PHE A 304 -0.03 -17.50 5.12
C PHE A 304 -0.35 -16.94 6.51
N ALA A 305 -1.30 -17.55 7.22
CA ALA A 305 -1.69 -17.11 8.56
C ALA A 305 -0.56 -17.26 9.58
N GLU A 306 0.22 -18.35 9.53
CA GLU A 306 1.34 -18.61 10.44
C GLU A 306 2.45 -17.57 10.28
N ARG A 307 2.81 -17.20 9.05
CA ARG A 307 3.84 -16.17 8.79
C ARG A 307 3.43 -14.81 9.32
N ILE A 308 2.15 -14.44 9.15
CA ILE A 308 1.60 -13.20 9.70
C ILE A 308 1.61 -13.24 11.22
N ARG A 309 1.15 -14.33 11.84
CA ARG A 309 1.10 -14.49 13.30
C ARG A 309 2.49 -14.45 13.93
N ALA A 310 3.49 -15.10 13.32
CA ALA A 310 4.86 -15.05 13.77
C ALA A 310 5.43 -13.61 13.75
N THR A 311 5.13 -12.85 12.70
CA THR A 311 5.52 -11.44 12.60
C THR A 311 4.83 -10.58 13.65
N ILE A 312 3.52 -10.78 13.89
CA ILE A 312 2.77 -10.11 14.97
C ILE A 312 3.44 -10.38 16.31
N GLY A 313 3.76 -11.65 16.61
CA GLY A 313 4.43 -12.04 17.87
C GLY A 313 5.78 -11.33 18.06
N SER A 314 6.61 -11.27 17.01
CA SER A 314 7.87 -10.54 17.02
C SER A 314 7.67 -9.05 17.34
N TYR A 315 6.69 -8.41 16.71
CA TYR A 315 6.42 -6.98 16.90
C TYR A 315 5.83 -6.67 18.28
N ILE A 316 5.00 -7.54 18.85
CA ILE A 316 4.51 -7.40 20.21
C ILE A 316 5.68 -7.37 21.20
N MET A 317 6.67 -8.26 21.03
CA MET A 317 7.86 -8.29 21.88
C MET A 317 8.69 -7.00 21.73
N GLN A 318 8.89 -6.52 20.53
CA GLN A 318 9.64 -5.27 20.28
C GLN A 318 8.94 -4.04 20.88
N MET A 319 7.63 -3.94 20.79
CA MET A 319 6.86 -2.82 21.31
C MET A 319 6.62 -2.89 22.82
N GLY A 320 6.81 -4.07 23.44
CA GLY A 320 6.50 -4.32 24.84
C GLY A 320 4.99 -4.45 25.10
N GLY A 321 4.22 -4.93 24.12
CA GLY A 321 2.78 -5.18 24.21
C GLY A 321 2.01 -4.74 22.97
N LEU A 322 0.68 -4.85 23.03
CA LEU A 322 -0.25 -4.54 21.95
C LEU A 322 -1.54 -3.95 22.52
N ASP A 323 -1.98 -2.82 21.98
CA ASP A 323 -3.26 -2.20 22.35
C ASP A 323 -4.32 -2.45 21.25
N ALA A 324 -3.90 -2.50 19.98
CA ALA A 324 -4.79 -2.79 18.86
C ALA A 324 -4.11 -3.56 17.72
N LEU A 325 -4.84 -4.50 17.13
CA LEU A 325 -4.52 -5.19 15.88
C LEU A 325 -5.50 -4.73 14.80
N VAL A 326 -5.00 -4.29 13.65
CA VAL A 326 -5.85 -3.78 12.57
C VAL A 326 -5.65 -4.60 11.32
N PHE A 327 -6.74 -4.98 10.68
CA PHE A 327 -6.78 -5.65 9.37
C PHE A 327 -7.27 -4.68 8.31
N THR A 328 -6.55 -4.62 7.19
CA THR A 328 -6.85 -3.80 6.03
C THR A 328 -6.33 -4.45 4.74
N GLY A 329 -6.60 -3.84 3.59
CA GLY A 329 -6.30 -4.42 2.29
C GLY A 329 -7.30 -5.51 1.90
N GLY A 330 -7.32 -5.90 0.63
CA GLY A 330 -8.38 -6.73 0.07
C GLY A 330 -8.69 -8.02 0.82
N ILE A 331 -7.68 -8.74 1.31
CA ILE A 331 -7.85 -9.95 2.13
C ILE A 331 -8.24 -9.55 3.57
N GLY A 332 -7.54 -8.58 4.16
CA GLY A 332 -7.77 -8.15 5.54
C GLY A 332 -9.18 -7.60 5.76
N GLU A 333 -9.71 -6.86 4.80
CA GLU A 333 -11.05 -6.26 4.84
C GLU A 333 -12.17 -7.27 4.61
N ASN A 334 -11.97 -8.23 3.70
CA ASN A 334 -13.07 -9.04 3.16
C ASN A 334 -13.05 -10.51 3.60
N SER A 335 -11.94 -11.03 4.16
CA SER A 335 -11.87 -12.44 4.60
C SER A 335 -11.92 -12.60 6.11
N ALA A 336 -13.11 -12.88 6.62
CA ALA A 336 -13.30 -13.23 8.04
C ALA A 336 -12.45 -14.46 8.43
N ARG A 337 -12.33 -15.43 7.53
CA ARG A 337 -11.50 -16.63 7.75
C ARG A 337 -10.02 -16.29 7.91
N ALA A 338 -9.48 -15.40 7.08
CA ALA A 338 -8.08 -14.98 7.20
C ALA A 338 -7.84 -14.32 8.57
N ARG A 339 -8.73 -13.44 9.00
CA ARG A 339 -8.64 -12.75 10.30
C ARG A 339 -8.73 -13.74 11.47
N SER A 340 -9.69 -14.68 11.44
CA SER A 340 -9.80 -15.73 12.47
C SER A 340 -8.56 -16.62 12.51
N ALA A 341 -8.02 -17.01 11.34
CA ALA A 341 -6.80 -17.81 11.25
C ALA A 341 -5.57 -17.10 11.83
N VAL A 342 -5.42 -15.80 11.54
CA VAL A 342 -4.33 -14.97 12.10
C VAL A 342 -4.50 -14.79 13.61
N CYS A 343 -5.72 -14.60 14.10
CA CYS A 343 -6.01 -14.38 15.51
C CYS A 343 -6.09 -15.70 16.33
N HIS A 344 -5.97 -16.86 15.68
CA HIS A 344 -6.05 -18.14 16.36
C HIS A 344 -4.96 -18.31 17.42
N ASN A 345 -5.34 -18.79 18.61
CA ASN A 345 -4.46 -19.00 19.75
C ASN A 345 -3.76 -17.74 20.31
N LEU A 346 -4.37 -16.54 20.14
CA LEU A 346 -3.84 -15.30 20.71
C LEU A 346 -4.56 -14.84 21.99
N GLN A 347 -5.45 -15.65 22.56
CA GLN A 347 -6.22 -15.33 23.74
C GLN A 347 -5.33 -15.04 24.98
N PHE A 348 -4.18 -15.68 25.07
CA PHE A 348 -3.20 -15.43 26.13
C PHE A 348 -2.64 -14.00 26.13
N LEU A 349 -2.76 -13.28 25.00
CA LEU A 349 -2.39 -11.87 24.86
C LEU A 349 -3.59 -10.94 25.20
N GLY A 350 -4.73 -11.47 25.58
CA GLY A 350 -5.95 -10.69 25.74
C GLY A 350 -6.65 -10.34 24.41
N LEU A 351 -6.29 -11.04 23.32
CA LEU A 351 -6.87 -10.87 22.00
C LEU A 351 -7.84 -12.03 21.73
N ALA A 352 -9.12 -11.73 21.59
CA ALA A 352 -10.14 -12.70 21.24
C ALA A 352 -11.13 -12.09 20.24
N VAL A 353 -11.43 -12.83 19.17
CA VAL A 353 -12.35 -12.42 18.10
C VAL A 353 -13.76 -12.92 18.37
N ASP A 354 -14.73 -12.06 18.18
CA ASP A 354 -16.15 -12.36 18.10
C ASP A 354 -16.47 -12.74 16.64
N GLU A 355 -16.73 -14.01 16.39
CA GLU A 355 -16.89 -14.53 15.04
C GLU A 355 -18.13 -13.96 14.33
N GLU A 356 -19.18 -13.59 15.04
CA GLU A 356 -20.37 -12.98 14.44
C GLU A 356 -20.05 -11.56 13.93
N LYS A 357 -19.36 -10.76 14.73
CA LYS A 357 -18.87 -9.43 14.30
C LYS A 357 -17.89 -9.56 13.17
N ASN A 358 -17.00 -10.56 13.22
CA ASN A 358 -16.01 -10.84 12.20
C ASN A 358 -16.65 -11.18 10.85
N GLN A 359 -17.65 -12.06 10.83
CA GLN A 359 -18.38 -12.42 9.61
C GLN A 359 -19.11 -11.24 8.96
N ARG A 360 -19.54 -10.26 9.75
CA ARG A 360 -20.21 -9.05 9.27
C ARG A 360 -19.24 -7.94 8.88
N ASN A 361 -17.93 -8.16 8.95
CA ASN A 361 -16.90 -7.16 8.76
C ASN A 361 -17.14 -5.89 9.61
N ALA A 362 -17.57 -6.07 10.86
CA ALA A 362 -17.76 -4.94 11.77
C ALA A 362 -16.43 -4.20 12.00
N THR A 363 -16.49 -2.89 12.24
CA THR A 363 -15.27 -2.09 12.48
C THR A 363 -14.45 -2.65 13.64
N PHE A 364 -15.09 -3.09 14.71
CA PHE A 364 -14.45 -3.74 15.86
C PHE A 364 -14.98 -5.14 16.02
N ILE A 365 -14.08 -6.14 15.95
CA ILE A 365 -14.44 -7.56 15.91
C ILE A 365 -13.96 -8.33 17.15
N GLN A 366 -13.41 -7.66 18.16
CA GLN A 366 -13.05 -8.34 19.41
C GLN A 366 -14.27 -8.64 20.27
N THR A 367 -14.14 -9.65 21.15
CA THR A 367 -15.12 -9.93 22.22
C THR A 367 -15.15 -8.80 23.25
N GLU A 368 -16.21 -8.73 24.04
CA GLU A 368 -16.39 -7.65 25.04
C GLU A 368 -15.28 -7.62 26.09
N ASN A 369 -14.78 -8.79 26.50
CA ASN A 369 -13.76 -8.93 27.54
C ASN A 369 -12.32 -8.90 26.99
N ALA A 370 -12.13 -8.71 25.68
CA ALA A 370 -10.79 -8.64 25.09
C ALA A 370 -10.08 -7.35 25.51
N LEU A 371 -8.83 -7.49 25.93
CA LEU A 371 -7.97 -6.36 26.29
C LEU A 371 -7.44 -5.63 25.05
N VAL A 372 -7.14 -6.39 23.99
CA VAL A 372 -6.65 -5.88 22.73
C VAL A 372 -7.82 -5.60 21.79
N LYS A 373 -7.87 -4.40 21.24
CA LYS A 373 -8.83 -4.07 20.18
C LYS A 373 -8.46 -4.76 18.88
N VAL A 374 -9.44 -5.30 18.17
CA VAL A 374 -9.24 -5.88 16.84
C VAL A 374 -10.17 -5.15 15.87
N ALA A 375 -9.58 -4.45 14.92
CA ALA A 375 -10.33 -3.60 14.00
C ALA A 375 -10.21 -4.09 12.55
N VAL A 376 -11.28 -3.90 11.78
CA VAL A 376 -11.29 -3.99 10.32
C VAL A 376 -11.55 -2.59 9.78
N ILE A 377 -10.56 -2.03 9.08
CA ILE A 377 -10.60 -0.66 8.56
C ILE A 377 -10.21 -0.70 7.10
N ASN A 378 -11.10 -0.22 6.24
CA ASN A 378 -10.81 -0.12 4.81
C ASN A 378 -9.74 0.94 4.57
N THR A 379 -8.70 0.58 3.83
CA THR A 379 -7.69 1.55 3.41
C THR A 379 -8.27 2.50 2.35
N ASN A 380 -7.81 3.74 2.39
CA ASN A 380 -8.10 4.73 1.36
C ASN A 380 -6.84 5.57 1.11
N GLU A 381 -5.96 5.01 0.31
CA GLU A 381 -4.67 5.64 0.00
C GLU A 381 -4.85 6.92 -0.80
N GLU A 382 -5.85 6.97 -1.68
CA GLU A 382 -6.15 8.15 -2.48
C GLU A 382 -6.61 9.33 -1.59
N LEU A 383 -7.43 9.06 -0.57
CA LEU A 383 -7.82 10.09 0.40
C LEU A 383 -6.61 10.54 1.22
N MET A 384 -5.73 9.63 1.64
CA MET A 384 -4.49 9.99 2.36
C MET A 384 -3.58 10.88 1.48
N ILE A 385 -3.45 10.56 0.20
CA ILE A 385 -2.72 11.38 -0.77
C ILE A 385 -3.34 12.78 -0.87
N ALA A 386 -4.68 12.88 -0.97
CA ALA A 386 -5.37 14.17 -1.05
C ALA A 386 -5.21 15.00 0.25
N GLN A 387 -5.22 14.35 1.42
CA GLN A 387 -4.93 15.01 2.70
C GLN A 387 -3.51 15.57 2.76
N ASP A 388 -2.54 14.84 2.24
CA ASP A 388 -1.15 15.32 2.17
C ASP A 388 -1.00 16.49 1.18
N VAL A 389 -1.73 16.50 0.05
CA VAL A 389 -1.79 17.67 -0.84
C VAL A 389 -2.34 18.90 -0.12
N MET A 390 -3.45 18.73 0.61
CA MET A 390 -4.04 19.80 1.43
C MET A 390 -3.01 20.37 2.41
N ARG A 391 -2.37 19.49 3.16
CA ARG A 391 -1.41 19.86 4.21
C ARG A 391 -0.17 20.60 3.67
N ILE A 392 0.33 20.22 2.50
CA ILE A 392 1.62 20.66 1.98
C ILE A 392 1.50 21.82 1.01
N ALA A 393 0.49 21.81 0.15
CA ALA A 393 0.45 22.69 -1.02
C ALA A 393 -0.65 23.76 -0.97
N LEU A 394 -1.65 23.62 -0.08
CA LEU A 394 -2.77 24.54 -0.05
C LEU A 394 -2.81 25.36 1.25
N PRO A 395 -3.36 26.59 1.21
CA PRO A 395 -3.48 27.44 2.40
C PRO A 395 -4.25 26.73 3.51
N ALA A 396 -3.74 26.81 4.74
CA ALA A 396 -4.44 26.26 5.90
C ALA A 396 -5.85 26.85 5.98
N THR A 397 -6.88 26.01 5.85
CA THR A 397 -8.23 26.39 6.21
C THR A 397 -8.26 26.56 7.72
N GLU A 398 -8.49 27.78 8.20
CA GLU A 398 -8.68 28.06 9.61
C GLU A 398 -9.75 27.11 10.18
N GLY A 399 -9.34 26.15 11.02
CA GLY A 399 -10.26 25.27 11.75
C GLY A 399 -10.03 23.76 11.66
N LEU A 400 -9.06 23.25 10.90
CA LEU A 400 -8.75 21.82 10.88
C LEU A 400 -7.44 21.53 11.63
N CYS A 401 -7.55 21.10 12.90
CA CYS A 401 -6.50 20.35 13.56
C CYS A 401 -6.37 18.98 12.86
N VAL A 402 -5.41 18.84 11.95
CA VAL A 402 -4.94 17.51 11.52
C VAL A 402 -4.10 16.99 12.68
N PRO A 403 -4.40 15.82 13.27
CA PRO A 403 -3.54 15.25 14.31
C PRO A 403 -2.16 14.97 13.72
N ALA A 404 -1.13 15.49 14.39
CA ALA A 404 0.27 15.27 14.07
C ALA A 404 0.68 13.81 14.30
#